data_8dd0fc0f62770e63bce868ac94c358c4
#
_entry.id   8dd0fc0f62770e63bce868ac94c358c4
#
_cell.length_a   1.000
_cell.length_b   1.000
_cell.length_c   1.000
_cell.angle_alpha   90.00
_cell.angle_beta   90.00
_cell.angle_gamma   90.00
#
_symmetry.space_group_name_H-M   'P 1'
#
loop_
_entity.id
_entity.type
_entity.pdbx_description
1 polymer ?
#
loop_
_entity_poly.entity_id
_entity_poly.type
_entity_poly.pdbx_seq_one_letter_code
_entity_poly.pdbx_strand_id
1 'polypeptide(L)'
;MKKTILIICVAAACILLGLVAFIGLSGRNKNEEQQYRFYYINSDETRLKEEKYTPEKETTEVMLRNFSESLNNRETREDGISLFPDGVKISSYSIQDGVLNVEFNEAYDKMSRTRELLVRAGIVKIFLQVPGVDSVEIYVGKKPLTDTRGEEVGAMNNDTFVEFSGSDGDVYSYDTFTLYFTNKNGDKLVAEQRSVRYRRNLPKATVVL
;
A
#
# COMPACT_ATOMS: atom_id res chain seq x y z
N MET A 1 62.02 -22.13 14.42
CA MET A 1 61.78 -21.41 13.14
C MET A 1 60.66 -22.06 12.29
N LYS A 2 60.67 -23.35 11.94
CA LYS A 2 59.64 -23.98 11.07
C LYS A 2 58.22 -23.93 11.65
N LYS A 3 58.03 -24.10 12.96
CA LYS A 3 56.68 -24.02 13.62
C LYS A 3 56.13 -22.59 13.65
N THR A 4 56.96 -21.61 13.83
CA THR A 4 56.56 -20.19 13.84
C THR A 4 56.13 -19.71 12.46
N ILE A 5 56.82 -20.14 11.41
CA ILE A 5 56.47 -19.84 10.01
C ILE A 5 55.12 -20.49 9.65
N LEU A 6 54.91 -21.74 10.08
CA LEU A 6 53.63 -22.44 9.84
C LEU A 6 52.42 -21.73 10.48
N ILE A 7 52.58 -21.22 11.71
CA ILE A 7 51.51 -20.47 12.42
C ILE A 7 51.18 -19.16 11.71
N ILE A 8 52.21 -18.45 11.22
CA ILE A 8 52.03 -17.20 10.47
C ILE A 8 51.33 -17.45 9.11
N CYS A 9 51.67 -18.54 8.41
CA CYS A 9 51.00 -18.90 7.17
C CYS A 9 49.54 -19.27 7.37
N VAL A 10 49.17 -20.01 8.44
CA VAL A 10 47.81 -20.37 8.76
C VAL A 10 47.00 -19.13 9.14
N ALA A 11 47.55 -18.21 9.96
CA ALA A 11 46.90 -16.96 10.32
C ALA A 11 46.63 -16.08 9.08
N ALA A 12 47.61 -15.95 8.17
CA ALA A 12 47.46 -15.20 6.91
C ALA A 12 46.37 -15.83 6.01
N ALA A 13 46.32 -17.13 5.90
CA ALA A 13 45.29 -17.84 5.13
C ALA A 13 43.88 -17.63 5.70
N CYS A 14 43.74 -17.65 7.04
CA CYS A 14 42.44 -17.35 7.72
C CYS A 14 41.99 -15.92 7.49
N ILE A 15 42.91 -14.93 7.51
CA ILE A 15 42.60 -13.52 7.23
C ILE A 15 42.16 -13.35 5.77
N LEU A 16 42.87 -13.97 4.82
CA LEU A 16 42.50 -13.95 3.41
C LEU A 16 41.13 -14.59 3.14
N LEU A 17 40.84 -15.75 3.77
CA LEU A 17 39.53 -16.39 3.66
C LEU A 17 38.41 -15.54 4.29
N GLY A 18 38.68 -14.89 5.43
CA GLY A 18 37.74 -13.95 6.05
C GLY A 18 37.46 -12.74 5.20
N LEU A 19 38.49 -12.20 4.51
CA LEU A 19 38.36 -11.04 3.61
C LEU A 19 37.56 -11.41 2.35
N VAL A 20 37.80 -12.59 1.77
CA VAL A 20 37.05 -13.08 0.61
C VAL A 20 35.58 -13.36 0.98
N ALA A 21 35.31 -13.93 2.16
CA ALA A 21 33.96 -14.12 2.66
C ALA A 21 33.24 -12.78 2.94
N PHE A 22 33.95 -11.81 3.49
CA PHE A 22 33.41 -10.47 3.74
C PHE A 22 33.09 -9.72 2.44
N ILE A 23 33.97 -9.78 1.42
CA ILE A 23 33.73 -9.21 0.11
C ILE A 23 32.59 -9.95 -0.63
N GLY A 24 32.51 -11.27 -0.50
CA GLY A 24 31.44 -12.09 -1.07
C GLY A 24 30.08 -11.85 -0.42
N LEU A 25 30.04 -11.53 0.88
CA LEU A 25 28.80 -11.16 1.60
C LEU A 25 28.42 -9.71 1.35
N SER A 26 29.39 -8.80 1.24
CA SER A 26 29.15 -7.39 0.89
C SER A 26 28.77 -7.20 -0.58
N GLY A 27 29.22 -8.10 -1.48
CA GLY A 27 28.87 -8.06 -2.90
C GLY A 27 27.50 -8.69 -3.23
N ARG A 28 26.78 -9.21 -2.23
CA ARG A 28 25.46 -9.83 -2.44
C ARG A 28 24.27 -8.87 -2.31
N ASN A 29 24.52 -7.61 -2.00
CA ASN A 29 23.59 -6.54 -2.30
C ASN A 29 23.81 -6.10 -3.78
N LYS A 30 23.51 -7.00 -4.71
CA LYS A 30 23.08 -6.56 -6.02
C LYS A 30 21.80 -5.75 -5.78
N ASN A 31 21.89 -4.47 -6.10
CA ASN A 31 20.78 -3.60 -6.36
C ASN A 31 19.65 -4.39 -7.03
N GLU A 32 18.68 -4.90 -6.26
CA GLU A 32 17.34 -4.90 -6.78
C GLU A 32 17.08 -3.42 -7.02
N GLU A 33 17.17 -2.97 -8.29
CA GLU A 33 16.76 -1.64 -8.68
C GLU A 33 15.39 -1.43 -8.05
N GLN A 34 15.32 -0.56 -7.07
CA GLN A 34 14.07 -0.28 -6.36
C GLN A 34 13.09 0.18 -7.43
N GLN A 35 12.14 -0.68 -7.76
CA GLN A 35 11.20 -0.43 -8.84
C GLN A 35 10.09 0.45 -8.29
N TYR A 36 10.15 1.75 -8.59
CA TYR A 36 9.10 2.68 -8.21
C TYR A 36 7.88 2.52 -9.11
N ARG A 37 6.71 2.81 -8.55
CA ARG A 37 5.41 2.65 -9.20
C ARG A 37 4.57 3.90 -9.02
N PHE A 38 3.88 4.28 -10.07
CA PHE A 38 2.85 5.30 -10.02
C PHE A 38 1.48 4.63 -10.08
N TYR A 39 0.54 5.10 -9.26
CA TYR A 39 -0.79 4.49 -9.17
C TYR A 39 -1.84 5.40 -9.77
N TYR A 40 -2.80 4.79 -10.47
CA TYR A 40 -3.94 5.44 -11.09
C TYR A 40 -5.18 4.53 -10.94
N ILE A 41 -6.36 4.99 -11.36
CA ILE A 41 -7.61 4.23 -11.19
C ILE A 41 -8.01 3.64 -12.53
N ASN A 42 -8.50 2.39 -12.55
CA ASN A 42 -9.04 1.78 -13.75
C ASN A 42 -10.31 2.53 -14.24
N SER A 43 -10.65 2.36 -15.51
CA SER A 43 -11.77 3.08 -16.15
C SER A 43 -13.12 2.85 -15.46
N ASP A 44 -13.31 1.70 -14.79
CA ASP A 44 -14.54 1.35 -14.07
C ASP A 44 -14.57 1.89 -12.63
N GLU A 45 -13.54 2.62 -12.19
CA GLU A 45 -13.37 3.18 -10.83
C GLU A 45 -13.51 2.15 -9.69
N THR A 46 -13.04 0.93 -9.91
CA THR A 46 -13.18 -0.17 -8.95
C THR A 46 -11.89 -0.56 -8.25
N ARG A 47 -10.73 -0.20 -8.82
CA ARG A 47 -9.41 -0.59 -8.29
C ARG A 47 -8.30 0.34 -8.76
N LEU A 48 -7.20 0.29 -8.03
CA LEU A 48 -5.94 0.90 -8.45
C LEU A 48 -5.28 0.03 -9.52
N LYS A 49 -4.65 0.69 -10.48
CA LYS A 49 -3.67 0.14 -11.41
C LYS A 49 -2.32 0.78 -11.12
N GLU A 50 -1.28 0.16 -11.59
CA GLU A 50 0.08 0.66 -11.41
C GLU A 50 0.84 0.65 -12.72
N GLU A 51 1.75 1.59 -12.86
CA GLU A 51 2.73 1.66 -13.94
C GLU A 51 4.13 1.83 -13.36
N LYS A 52 5.13 1.40 -14.10
CA LYS A 52 6.54 1.59 -13.72
C LYS A 52 6.85 3.09 -13.75
N TYR A 53 7.44 3.56 -12.67
CA TYR A 53 7.92 4.93 -12.54
C TYR A 53 9.44 4.93 -12.38
N THR A 54 10.12 5.83 -13.09
CA THR A 54 11.58 6.02 -12.97
C THR A 54 11.81 7.45 -12.49
N PRO A 55 12.20 7.66 -11.22
CA PRO A 55 12.46 8.99 -10.72
C PRO A 55 13.69 9.61 -11.37
N GLU A 56 13.67 10.91 -11.57
CA GLU A 56 14.84 11.66 -12.06
C GLU A 56 16.02 11.57 -11.08
N LYS A 57 15.72 11.63 -9.78
CA LYS A 57 16.63 11.38 -8.66
C LYS A 57 15.89 10.72 -7.52
N GLU A 58 16.55 9.80 -6.84
CA GLU A 58 16.00 9.06 -5.69
C GLU A 58 16.24 9.80 -4.36
N THR A 59 16.00 11.12 -4.35
CA THR A 59 16.05 11.92 -3.13
C THR A 59 14.65 12.27 -2.67
N THR A 60 14.44 12.34 -1.36
CA THR A 60 13.14 12.66 -0.74
C THR A 60 12.51 13.90 -1.37
N GLU A 61 13.26 14.99 -1.48
CA GLU A 61 12.76 16.26 -2.01
C GLU A 61 12.32 16.16 -3.49
N VAL A 62 13.14 15.53 -4.35
CA VAL A 62 12.84 15.41 -5.77
C VAL A 62 11.65 14.49 -5.99
N MET A 63 11.58 13.37 -5.27
CA MET A 63 10.48 12.43 -5.40
C MET A 63 9.16 13.02 -4.89
N LEU A 64 9.16 13.69 -3.75
CA LEU A 64 7.95 14.37 -3.23
C LEU A 64 7.42 15.40 -4.23
N ARG A 65 8.32 16.23 -4.78
CA ARG A 65 7.94 17.23 -5.78
C ARG A 65 7.37 16.55 -7.03
N ASN A 66 8.09 15.61 -7.62
CA ASN A 66 7.70 14.98 -8.87
C ASN A 66 6.38 14.21 -8.74
N PHE A 67 6.18 13.45 -7.64
CA PHE A 67 4.92 12.77 -7.40
C PHE A 67 3.76 13.75 -7.21
N SER A 68 3.97 14.83 -6.44
CA SER A 68 2.94 15.85 -6.22
C SER A 68 2.56 16.57 -7.51
N GLU A 69 3.54 16.91 -8.35
CA GLU A 69 3.31 17.54 -9.65
C GLU A 69 2.57 16.60 -10.60
N SER A 70 3.01 15.34 -10.73
CA SER A 70 2.35 14.34 -11.59
C SER A 70 0.91 14.08 -11.16
N LEU A 71 0.64 14.00 -9.85
CA LEU A 71 -0.71 13.85 -9.31
C LEU A 71 -1.58 15.07 -9.63
N ASN A 72 -1.06 16.27 -9.46
CA ASN A 72 -1.77 17.53 -9.72
C ASN A 72 -2.01 17.76 -11.23
N ASN A 73 -1.13 17.28 -12.11
CA ASN A 73 -1.23 17.44 -13.57
C ASN A 73 -2.26 16.50 -14.20
N ARG A 74 -2.70 15.48 -13.48
CA ARG A 74 -3.79 14.59 -13.90
C ARG A 74 -3.60 13.98 -15.29
N GLU A 75 -2.45 13.36 -15.51
CA GLU A 75 -2.17 12.67 -16.78
C GLU A 75 -3.24 11.62 -17.08
N THR A 76 -3.74 11.63 -18.31
CA THR A 76 -4.69 10.63 -18.82
C THR A 76 -3.95 9.41 -19.34
N ARG A 77 -4.53 8.21 -19.14
CA ARG A 77 -4.01 6.93 -19.60
C ARG A 77 -5.04 6.22 -20.46
N GLU A 78 -4.58 5.40 -21.40
CA GLU A 78 -5.49 4.66 -22.30
C GLU A 78 -6.46 3.75 -21.53
N ASP A 79 -6.00 3.16 -20.42
CA ASP A 79 -6.72 2.11 -19.68
C ASP A 79 -7.11 2.53 -18.27
N GLY A 80 -7.12 3.82 -17.99
CA GLY A 80 -7.43 4.34 -16.67
C GLY A 80 -7.59 5.84 -16.64
N ILE A 81 -7.97 6.31 -15.47
CA ILE A 81 -8.20 7.73 -15.19
C ILE A 81 -7.22 8.21 -14.10
N SER A 82 -6.97 9.49 -14.07
CA SER A 82 -6.14 10.11 -13.04
C SER A 82 -6.62 9.73 -11.64
N LEU A 83 -5.67 9.57 -10.71
CA LEU A 83 -5.97 9.35 -9.30
C LEU A 83 -6.83 10.50 -8.76
N PHE A 84 -6.50 11.75 -9.08
CA PHE A 84 -7.28 12.90 -8.65
C PHE A 84 -8.41 13.23 -9.64
N PRO A 85 -9.64 13.42 -9.13
CA PRO A 85 -10.73 13.97 -9.95
C PRO A 85 -10.53 15.47 -10.18
N ASP A 86 -11.43 16.06 -10.99
CA ASP A 86 -11.39 17.48 -11.30
C ASP A 86 -11.42 18.35 -10.04
N GLY A 87 -10.50 19.30 -10.01
CA GLY A 87 -10.40 20.29 -8.94
C GLY A 87 -9.66 19.85 -7.69
N VAL A 88 -9.46 18.53 -7.47
CA VAL A 88 -8.66 18.03 -6.32
C VAL A 88 -7.18 18.25 -6.58
N LYS A 89 -6.50 18.86 -5.62
CA LYS A 89 -5.05 19.16 -5.69
C LYS A 89 -4.40 19.05 -4.33
N ILE A 90 -3.16 18.60 -4.32
CA ILE A 90 -2.24 18.79 -3.20
C ILE A 90 -1.88 20.28 -3.14
N SER A 91 -2.16 20.92 -2.02
CA SER A 91 -1.85 22.32 -1.75
C SER A 91 -0.47 22.51 -1.15
N SER A 92 -0.11 21.62 -0.23
CA SER A 92 1.19 21.61 0.43
C SER A 92 1.51 20.22 0.98
N TYR A 93 2.78 19.99 1.32
CA TYR A 93 3.21 18.81 2.05
C TYR A 93 4.39 19.16 2.98
N SER A 94 4.53 18.39 4.04
CA SER A 94 5.66 18.46 4.96
C SER A 94 5.98 17.08 5.53
N ILE A 95 7.24 16.83 5.85
CA ILE A 95 7.66 15.59 6.48
C ILE A 95 8.24 15.89 7.87
N GLN A 96 7.81 15.12 8.86
CA GLN A 96 8.33 15.19 10.22
C GLN A 96 8.34 13.78 10.82
N ASP A 97 9.49 13.37 11.34
CA ASP A 97 9.68 12.08 12.03
C ASP A 97 9.15 10.86 11.23
N GLY A 98 9.38 10.87 9.89
CA GLY A 98 8.93 9.81 8.99
C GLY A 98 7.45 9.91 8.57
N VAL A 99 6.68 10.85 9.15
CA VAL A 99 5.28 11.09 8.78
C VAL A 99 5.22 12.18 7.71
N LEU A 100 4.70 11.84 6.54
CA LEU A 100 4.41 12.81 5.48
C LEU A 100 2.99 13.35 5.65
N ASN A 101 2.88 14.63 6.00
CA ASN A 101 1.62 15.35 6.03
C ASN A 101 1.33 15.91 4.64
N VAL A 102 0.21 15.50 4.04
CA VAL A 102 -0.24 15.98 2.72
C VAL A 102 -1.52 16.78 2.89
N GLU A 103 -1.48 18.05 2.53
CA GLU A 103 -2.64 18.94 2.59
C GLU A 103 -3.31 19.04 1.23
N PHE A 104 -4.60 18.79 1.19
CA PHE A 104 -5.46 18.96 0.02
C PHE A 104 -6.33 20.21 0.12
N ASN A 105 -6.75 20.68 -1.03
CA ASN A 105 -7.80 21.69 -1.09
C ASN A 105 -9.17 21.09 -0.76
N GLU A 106 -10.18 21.96 -0.49
CA GLU A 106 -11.54 21.57 -0.09
C GLU A 106 -12.31 20.74 -1.14
N ALA A 107 -11.79 20.65 -2.38
CA ALA A 107 -12.40 19.79 -3.40
C ALA A 107 -12.28 18.29 -3.05
N TYR A 108 -11.33 17.92 -2.17
CA TYR A 108 -11.17 16.57 -1.67
C TYR A 108 -12.43 16.05 -0.99
N ASP A 109 -13.08 16.85 -0.16
CA ASP A 109 -14.30 16.48 0.58
C ASP A 109 -15.52 16.25 -0.33
N LYS A 110 -15.45 16.70 -1.59
CA LYS A 110 -16.55 16.54 -2.57
C LYS A 110 -16.53 15.20 -3.29
N MET A 111 -15.50 14.39 -3.08
CA MET A 111 -15.41 13.07 -3.71
C MET A 111 -16.48 12.12 -3.15
N SER A 112 -16.93 11.20 -4.01
CA SER A 112 -17.70 10.05 -3.54
C SER A 112 -16.81 9.21 -2.61
N ARG A 113 -17.41 8.53 -1.67
CA ARG A 113 -16.70 7.69 -0.71
C ARG A 113 -15.83 6.61 -1.36
N THR A 114 -16.35 5.96 -2.40
CA THR A 114 -15.59 4.94 -3.16
C THR A 114 -14.38 5.56 -3.82
N ARG A 115 -14.54 6.75 -4.43
CA ARG A 115 -13.45 7.47 -5.07
C ARG A 115 -12.41 7.93 -4.05
N GLU A 116 -12.84 8.50 -2.93
CA GLU A 116 -11.96 8.95 -1.84
C GLU A 116 -11.06 7.80 -1.34
N LEU A 117 -11.65 6.63 -1.13
CA LEU A 117 -10.91 5.47 -0.66
C LEU A 117 -9.81 5.03 -1.64
N LEU A 118 -10.09 5.01 -2.95
CA LEU A 118 -9.10 4.69 -3.99
C LEU A 118 -8.02 5.77 -4.07
N VAL A 119 -8.40 7.05 -4.01
CA VAL A 119 -7.48 8.19 -4.01
C VAL A 119 -6.55 8.08 -2.80
N ARG A 120 -7.08 7.90 -1.62
CA ARG A 120 -6.33 7.77 -0.38
C ARG A 120 -5.35 6.60 -0.41
N ALA A 121 -5.79 5.42 -0.85
CA ALA A 121 -4.93 4.26 -0.99
C ALA A 121 -3.81 4.49 -2.02
N GLY A 122 -4.12 5.11 -3.15
CA GLY A 122 -3.13 5.44 -4.18
C GLY A 122 -2.08 6.44 -3.70
N ILE A 123 -2.50 7.48 -2.99
CA ILE A 123 -1.61 8.49 -2.38
C ILE A 123 -0.63 7.81 -1.42
N VAL A 124 -1.14 7.01 -0.49
CA VAL A 124 -0.29 6.31 0.49
C VAL A 124 0.71 5.40 -0.22
N LYS A 125 0.26 4.60 -1.20
CA LYS A 125 1.15 3.71 -1.97
C LYS A 125 2.23 4.47 -2.76
N ILE A 126 1.92 5.64 -3.31
CA ILE A 126 2.88 6.47 -4.04
C ILE A 126 3.92 7.05 -3.08
N PHE A 127 3.49 7.70 -2.00
CA PHE A 127 4.40 8.42 -1.13
C PHE A 127 5.21 7.54 -0.18
N LEU A 128 4.74 6.35 0.17
CA LEU A 128 5.55 5.38 0.95
C LEU A 128 6.78 4.86 0.19
N GLN A 129 6.88 5.11 -1.11
CA GLN A 129 8.07 4.78 -1.90
C GLN A 129 9.17 5.85 -1.78
N VAL A 130 8.85 7.01 -1.20
CA VAL A 130 9.80 8.11 -1.03
C VAL A 130 10.73 7.80 0.15
N PRO A 131 12.06 7.90 -0.03
CA PRO A 131 13.01 7.67 1.05
C PRO A 131 12.69 8.54 2.28
N GLY A 132 12.63 7.91 3.45
CA GLY A 132 12.35 8.59 4.72
C GLY A 132 10.86 8.86 5.01
N VAL A 133 9.94 8.32 4.19
CA VAL A 133 8.50 8.34 4.47
C VAL A 133 8.07 6.97 4.98
N ASP A 134 7.65 6.90 6.25
CA ASP A 134 7.18 5.68 6.91
C ASP A 134 5.64 5.61 6.95
N SER A 135 4.99 6.76 6.94
CA SER A 135 3.53 6.88 6.93
C SER A 135 3.09 8.20 6.30
N VAL A 136 1.82 8.26 5.91
CA VAL A 136 1.19 9.43 5.28
C VAL A 136 -0.03 9.83 6.07
N GLU A 137 -0.15 11.10 6.39
CA GLU A 137 -1.32 11.70 7.02
C GLU A 137 -1.93 12.74 6.08
N ILE A 138 -3.26 12.74 5.96
CA ILE A 138 -3.98 13.59 5.02
C ILE A 138 -4.74 14.69 5.78
N TYR A 139 -4.61 15.90 5.27
CA TYR A 139 -5.32 17.08 5.73
C TYR A 139 -6.15 17.67 4.57
N VAL A 140 -7.32 18.21 4.88
CA VAL A 140 -8.16 18.91 3.93
C VAL A 140 -8.47 20.31 4.49
N GLY A 141 -8.00 21.35 3.81
CA GLY A 141 -8.14 22.72 4.29
C GLY A 141 -7.63 22.90 5.72
N LYS A 142 -6.45 22.36 6.03
CA LYS A 142 -5.77 22.39 7.36
C LYS A 142 -6.44 21.57 8.47
N LYS A 143 -7.45 20.79 8.15
CA LYS A 143 -8.08 19.88 9.12
C LYS A 143 -7.67 18.45 8.82
N PRO A 144 -7.40 17.61 9.84
CA PRO A 144 -7.11 16.22 9.62
C PRO A 144 -8.28 15.53 8.93
N LEU A 145 -7.98 14.57 8.05
CA LEU A 145 -8.99 13.76 7.41
C LEU A 145 -9.75 12.93 8.44
N THR A 146 -11.08 12.95 8.37
CA THR A 146 -11.93 12.17 9.25
C THR A 146 -12.64 11.04 8.51
N ASP A 147 -12.94 9.97 9.23
CA ASP A 147 -13.75 8.86 8.74
C ASP A 147 -15.26 9.22 8.78
N THR A 148 -16.10 8.25 8.44
CA THR A 148 -17.57 8.43 8.42
C THR A 148 -18.23 8.59 9.78
N ARG A 149 -17.48 8.32 10.85
CA ARG A 149 -17.92 8.54 12.24
C ARG A 149 -17.46 9.89 12.76
N GLY A 150 -16.66 10.63 11.97
CA GLY A 150 -16.05 11.89 12.36
C GLY A 150 -14.76 11.70 13.18
N GLU A 151 -14.22 10.48 13.24
CA GLU A 151 -12.94 10.21 13.90
C GLU A 151 -11.78 10.49 12.93
N GLU A 152 -10.67 11.01 13.45
CA GLU A 152 -9.47 11.26 12.64
C GLU A 152 -8.91 9.94 12.11
N VAL A 153 -8.59 9.93 10.80
CA VAL A 153 -8.00 8.75 10.15
C VAL A 153 -6.56 8.55 10.62
N GLY A 154 -5.82 9.63 10.86
CA GLY A 154 -4.44 9.62 11.32
C GLY A 154 -3.44 9.12 10.25
N ALA A 155 -2.25 8.75 10.72
CA ALA A 155 -1.16 8.30 9.87
C ALA A 155 -1.43 6.90 9.30
N MET A 156 -1.23 6.74 8.00
CA MET A 156 -1.50 5.53 7.23
C MET A 156 -0.24 4.96 6.62
N ASN A 157 -0.15 3.66 6.56
CA ASN A 157 0.94 2.92 5.93
C ASN A 157 0.39 1.77 5.06
N ASN A 158 1.26 0.88 4.56
CA ASN A 158 0.83 -0.25 3.75
C ASN A 158 -0.17 -1.17 4.47
N ASP A 159 -0.03 -1.35 5.78
CA ASP A 159 -0.90 -2.23 6.56
C ASP A 159 -2.33 -1.68 6.68
N THR A 160 -2.49 -0.35 6.59
CA THR A 160 -3.80 0.32 6.58
C THR A 160 -4.66 -0.12 5.40
N PHE A 161 -4.04 -0.51 4.27
CA PHE A 161 -4.71 -0.84 3.01
C PHE A 161 -4.50 -2.28 2.56
N VAL A 162 -4.09 -3.20 3.42
CA VAL A 162 -3.93 -4.63 3.09
C VAL A 162 -5.22 -5.23 2.49
N GLU A 163 -6.37 -4.65 2.83
CA GLU A 163 -7.67 -5.06 2.28
C GLU A 163 -7.96 -4.50 0.87
N PHE A 164 -7.15 -3.57 0.35
CA PHE A 164 -7.38 -2.87 -0.92
C PHE A 164 -6.30 -3.10 -1.97
N SER A 165 -5.32 -3.96 -1.72
CA SER A 165 -4.39 -4.33 -2.76
C SER A 165 -5.12 -5.14 -3.83
N GLY A 166 -5.46 -4.51 -4.94
CA GLY A 166 -6.17 -5.14 -6.07
C GLY A 166 -5.41 -6.27 -6.75
N SER A 167 -4.27 -6.69 -6.22
CA SER A 167 -3.56 -7.92 -6.59
C SER A 167 -4.15 -9.16 -5.91
N ASP A 168 -4.85 -8.99 -4.78
CA ASP A 168 -5.62 -10.06 -4.15
C ASP A 168 -7.09 -9.91 -4.53
N GLY A 169 -7.43 -10.34 -5.73
CA GLY A 169 -8.80 -10.37 -6.26
C GLY A 169 -9.78 -11.19 -5.43
N ASP A 170 -9.50 -11.43 -4.16
CA ASP A 170 -10.18 -12.41 -3.35
C ASP A 170 -10.27 -12.10 -1.85
N VAL A 171 -10.37 -10.83 -1.47
CA VAL A 171 -10.71 -10.51 -0.06
C VAL A 171 -12.11 -10.98 0.29
N TYR A 172 -12.98 -11.02 -0.71
CA TYR A 172 -14.34 -11.53 -0.55
C TYR A 172 -14.54 -12.82 -1.35
N SER A 173 -15.17 -13.79 -0.74
CA SER A 173 -15.69 -14.98 -1.38
C SER A 173 -17.22 -14.96 -1.36
N TYR A 174 -17.81 -15.61 -2.37
CA TYR A 174 -19.25 -15.86 -2.42
C TYR A 174 -19.44 -17.35 -2.26
N ASP A 175 -20.13 -17.76 -1.23
CA ASP A 175 -20.54 -19.15 -1.04
C ASP A 175 -22.04 -19.23 -0.85
N THR A 176 -22.60 -20.34 -1.30
CA THR A 176 -24.01 -20.67 -1.04
C THR A 176 -24.08 -21.64 0.14
N PHE A 177 -24.71 -21.19 1.21
CA PHE A 177 -24.91 -21.99 2.41
C PHE A 177 -26.32 -22.56 2.41
N THR A 178 -26.47 -23.82 2.81
CA THR A 178 -27.76 -24.42 3.11
C THR A 178 -28.04 -24.26 4.62
N LEU A 179 -28.95 -23.37 4.95
CA LEU A 179 -29.37 -23.12 6.32
C LEU A 179 -30.63 -23.88 6.60
N TYR A 180 -30.77 -24.38 7.82
CA TYR A 180 -31.98 -25.13 8.25
C TYR A 180 -32.72 -24.32 9.30
N PHE A 181 -33.96 -23.95 8.98
CA PHE A 181 -34.83 -23.22 9.85
C PHE A 181 -36.00 -24.11 10.28
N THR A 182 -36.52 -23.90 11.47
CA THR A 182 -37.77 -24.53 11.88
C THR A 182 -38.93 -23.99 11.05
N ASN A 183 -39.86 -24.87 10.65
CA ASN A 183 -41.09 -24.42 10.04
C ASN A 183 -41.99 -23.68 11.09
N LYS A 184 -43.10 -23.11 10.63
CA LYS A 184 -44.03 -22.34 11.51
C LYS A 184 -44.56 -23.13 12.72
N ASN A 185 -44.61 -24.45 12.62
CA ASN A 185 -45.12 -25.34 13.67
C ASN A 185 -44.00 -25.83 14.61
N GLY A 186 -42.72 -25.61 14.26
CA GLY A 186 -41.58 -26.03 15.07
C GLY A 186 -41.29 -27.53 15.06
N ASP A 187 -41.91 -28.31 14.19
CA ASP A 187 -41.82 -29.78 14.14
C ASP A 187 -40.90 -30.31 13.01
N LYS A 188 -40.47 -29.45 12.06
CA LYS A 188 -39.60 -29.83 10.95
C LYS A 188 -38.58 -28.75 10.63
N LEU A 189 -37.40 -29.19 10.15
CA LEU A 189 -36.41 -28.31 9.59
C LEU A 189 -36.65 -28.15 8.09
N VAL A 190 -36.64 -26.91 7.64
CA VAL A 190 -36.74 -26.53 6.23
C VAL A 190 -35.39 -25.97 5.78
N ALA A 191 -34.85 -26.51 4.70
CA ALA A 191 -33.61 -26.05 4.11
C ALA A 191 -33.85 -24.80 3.26
N GLU A 192 -33.03 -23.76 3.46
CA GLU A 192 -33.01 -22.55 2.66
C GLU A 192 -31.60 -22.32 2.16
N GLN A 193 -31.43 -22.06 0.87
CA GLN A 193 -30.13 -21.71 0.31
C GLN A 193 -29.98 -20.20 0.29
N ARG A 194 -28.86 -19.71 0.87
CA ARG A 194 -28.46 -18.29 0.86
C ARG A 194 -27.08 -18.12 0.34
N SER A 195 -26.92 -17.27 -0.67
CA SER A 195 -25.60 -16.82 -1.16
C SER A 195 -25.17 -15.62 -0.33
N VAL A 196 -24.03 -15.77 0.34
CA VAL A 196 -23.48 -14.75 1.22
C VAL A 196 -22.10 -14.34 0.72
N ARG A 197 -21.85 -13.02 0.64
CA ARG A 197 -20.53 -12.46 0.43
C ARG A 197 -19.85 -12.29 1.79
N TYR A 198 -18.68 -12.87 1.94
CA TYR A 198 -17.92 -12.77 3.18
C TYR A 198 -16.43 -12.58 2.93
N ARG A 199 -15.71 -12.12 3.95
CA ARG A 199 -14.25 -12.01 3.88
C ARG A 199 -13.62 -13.40 3.96
N ARG A 200 -12.70 -13.71 3.07
CA ARG A 200 -12.04 -15.02 2.98
C ARG A 200 -11.28 -15.44 4.25
N ASN A 201 -10.81 -14.47 5.04
CA ASN A 201 -10.12 -14.70 6.31
C ASN A 201 -11.05 -15.04 7.48
N LEU A 202 -12.38 -14.94 7.29
CA LEU A 202 -13.34 -15.34 8.31
C LEU A 202 -13.63 -16.83 8.24
N PRO A 203 -13.70 -17.52 9.38
CA PRO A 203 -14.19 -18.91 9.41
C PRO A 203 -15.61 -18.97 8.85
N LYS A 204 -15.88 -19.93 7.95
CA LYS A 204 -17.21 -20.06 7.32
C LYS A 204 -18.35 -20.15 8.34
N ALA A 205 -18.11 -20.75 9.52
CA ALA A 205 -19.09 -20.82 10.59
C ALA A 205 -19.48 -19.43 11.16
N THR A 206 -18.57 -18.44 11.10
CA THR A 206 -18.84 -17.08 11.61
C THR A 206 -19.66 -16.25 10.63
N VAL A 207 -19.70 -16.66 9.35
CA VAL A 207 -20.41 -15.93 8.28
C VAL A 207 -21.92 -16.18 8.35
N VAL A 208 -22.37 -17.23 9.01
CA VAL A 208 -23.73 -17.76 8.98
C VAL A 208 -24.48 -17.47 10.28
N LEU A 209 -23.79 -16.92 11.27
CA LEU A 209 -24.36 -16.47 12.55
C LEU A 209 -24.75 -15.00 12.50
#